data_4f96c218f8d6b88e7cfd65025be414a6
#
_entry.id   4f96c218f8d6b88e7cfd65025be414a6
#
_cell.length_a   1.000
_cell.length_b   1.000
_cell.length_c   1.000
_cell.angle_alpha   90.00
_cell.angle_beta   90.00
_cell.angle_gamma   90.00
#
_symmetry.space_group_name_H-M   'P 1'
#
loop_
_entity.id
_entity.type
_entity.pdbx_description
1 polymer ?
#
loop_
_entity_poly.entity_id
_entity_poly.type
_entity_poly.pdbx_seq_one_letter_code
_entity_poly.pdbx_strand_id
1 'polypeptide(L)'
;MIIFTSICANYVHKARTLAQSVKQNIPDAKMILCLVEREIPPAIYGPYFDDVILAKDVWPGNFDRFIFKHSIVEASTAVKGHFFRYLMDRYQDENKFIYLDPDIYVYSDFKELREQLENSPIVLCPHLLKPGNIDMELSSTAHGVYNLGFLGISRSEEGRKCIDWWADRLYLFCYDNIQKGIFTDQKWFDLVPCFFDAEVFKHHGYDFAPWSLLNCNIEKKESAYYIEGDPLRFIHFSGLGYSAEKCMKDWLPEGEHPFKELYAQYKLIHDANDSDSISKTPWSYARYRSGELIDDEIRIGYRSN
;
A
#
# COMPACT_ATOMS: atom_id res chain seq x y z
N MET A 1 15.46 7.56 5.57
CA MET A 1 14.22 7.31 4.79
C MET A 1 13.19 6.60 5.66
N ILE A 2 11.96 7.04 5.65
CA ILE A 2 10.85 6.39 6.35
C ILE A 2 10.04 5.59 5.34
N ILE A 3 9.82 4.30 5.61
CA ILE A 3 8.87 3.45 4.90
C ILE A 3 7.77 3.08 5.89
N PHE A 4 6.52 3.13 5.48
CA PHE A 4 5.42 2.71 6.34
C PHE A 4 4.32 1.98 5.58
N THR A 5 3.55 1.21 6.33
CA THR A 5 2.31 0.57 5.87
C THR A 5 1.20 0.81 6.87
N SER A 6 -0.06 0.78 6.43
CA SER A 6 -1.25 0.91 7.29
C SER A 6 -2.15 -0.30 7.16
N ILE A 7 -2.50 -0.91 8.29
CA ILE A 7 -3.28 -2.15 8.32
C ILE A 7 -4.22 -2.22 9.52
N CYS A 8 -5.19 -3.13 9.43
CA CYS A 8 -5.86 -3.73 10.58
C CYS A 8 -5.14 -5.04 10.98
N ALA A 9 -5.39 -5.55 12.18
CA ALA A 9 -4.63 -6.69 12.75
C ALA A 9 -4.64 -7.96 11.88
N ASN A 10 -5.72 -8.20 11.16
CA ASN A 10 -5.84 -9.35 10.24
C ASN A 10 -4.82 -9.34 9.08
N TYR A 11 -4.12 -8.23 8.83
CA TYR A 11 -3.10 -8.09 7.78
C TYR A 11 -1.67 -8.04 8.33
N VAL A 12 -1.47 -8.27 9.63
CA VAL A 12 -0.15 -8.21 10.28
C VAL A 12 0.86 -9.17 9.64
N HIS A 13 0.45 -10.38 9.26
CA HIS A 13 1.31 -11.36 8.58
C HIS A 13 1.87 -10.82 7.25
N LYS A 14 1.05 -10.11 6.47
CA LYS A 14 1.50 -9.44 5.24
C LYS A 14 2.47 -8.31 5.56
N ALA A 15 2.14 -7.45 6.53
CA ALA A 15 3.01 -6.35 6.95
C ALA A 15 4.36 -6.84 7.50
N ARG A 16 4.40 -7.99 8.20
CA ARG A 16 5.65 -8.65 8.61
C ARG A 16 6.48 -9.08 7.40
N THR A 17 5.84 -9.65 6.38
CA THR A 17 6.49 -10.07 5.14
C THR A 17 7.09 -8.88 4.39
N LEU A 18 6.35 -7.79 4.27
CA LEU A 18 6.87 -6.52 3.75
C LEU A 18 8.06 -6.03 4.59
N ALA A 19 7.88 -5.91 5.90
CA ALA A 19 8.90 -5.37 6.80
C ALA A 19 10.19 -6.19 6.77
N GLN A 20 10.08 -7.53 6.74
CA GLN A 20 11.22 -8.43 6.57
C GLN A 20 11.98 -8.13 5.28
N SER A 21 11.28 -7.98 4.16
CA SER A 21 11.90 -7.69 2.86
C SER A 21 12.53 -6.30 2.82
N VAL A 22 11.92 -5.30 3.45
CA VAL A 22 12.48 -3.96 3.59
C VAL A 22 13.78 -4.00 4.39
N LYS A 23 13.78 -4.66 5.56
CA LYS A 23 14.98 -4.75 6.41
C LYS A 23 16.14 -5.50 5.74
N GLN A 24 15.84 -6.48 4.90
CA GLN A 24 16.84 -7.23 4.15
C GLN A 24 17.48 -6.44 3.02
N ASN A 25 16.70 -5.62 2.31
CA ASN A 25 17.13 -4.98 1.08
C ASN A 25 17.38 -3.47 1.22
N ILE A 26 16.84 -2.83 2.25
CA ILE A 26 16.98 -1.40 2.53
C ILE A 26 17.27 -1.20 4.03
N PRO A 27 18.43 -1.67 4.53
CA PRO A 27 18.70 -1.74 5.98
C PRO A 27 18.80 -0.37 6.67
N ASP A 28 19.02 0.70 5.93
CA ASP A 28 19.04 2.08 6.43
C ASP A 28 17.64 2.73 6.53
N ALA A 29 16.59 2.08 5.99
CA ALA A 29 15.22 2.56 6.12
C ALA A 29 14.63 2.22 7.49
N LYS A 30 13.85 3.16 8.03
CA LYS A 30 12.97 2.88 9.17
C LYS A 30 11.63 2.35 8.66
N MET A 31 11.23 1.19 9.14
CA MET A 31 9.95 0.56 8.80
C MET A 31 8.93 0.79 9.91
N ILE A 32 7.89 1.57 9.63
CA ILE A 32 6.88 1.99 10.60
C ILE A 32 5.54 1.31 10.28
N LEU A 33 4.87 0.81 11.30
CA LEU A 33 3.52 0.26 11.18
C LEU A 33 2.48 1.26 11.70
N CYS A 34 1.54 1.67 10.85
CA CYS A 34 0.31 2.33 11.24
C CYS A 34 -0.77 1.26 11.49
N LEU A 35 -1.20 1.13 12.72
CA LEU A 35 -2.17 0.11 13.11
C LEU A 35 -3.54 0.72 13.38
N VAL A 36 -4.55 0.24 12.65
CA VAL A 36 -5.95 0.71 12.78
C VAL A 36 -6.73 -0.22 13.69
N GLU A 37 -6.35 -0.19 14.98
CA GLU A 37 -6.95 -0.98 16.05
C GLU A 37 -7.14 -0.13 17.32
N ARG A 38 -7.93 -0.65 18.28
CA ARG A 38 -8.12 0.00 19.57
C ARG A 38 -6.88 -0.13 20.47
N GLU A 39 -6.16 -1.25 20.33
CA GLU A 39 -4.96 -1.59 21.11
C GLU A 39 -3.97 -2.33 20.22
N ILE A 40 -2.70 -2.34 20.60
CA ILE A 40 -1.68 -3.12 19.90
C ILE A 40 -1.73 -4.56 20.43
N PRO A 41 -2.12 -5.55 19.62
CA PRO A 41 -2.06 -6.94 20.04
C PRO A 41 -0.61 -7.34 20.38
N PRO A 42 -0.37 -8.10 21.47
CA PRO A 42 0.99 -8.49 21.88
C PRO A 42 1.80 -9.19 20.79
N ALA A 43 1.13 -9.95 19.91
CA ALA A 43 1.76 -10.64 18.79
C ALA A 43 2.40 -9.71 17.73
N ILE A 44 2.05 -8.41 17.72
CA ILE A 44 2.60 -7.46 16.74
C ILE A 44 4.04 -7.05 17.11
N TYR A 45 4.38 -7.07 18.39
CA TYR A 45 5.73 -6.74 18.83
C TYR A 45 6.73 -7.81 18.36
N GLY A 46 7.77 -7.36 17.68
CA GLY A 46 8.81 -8.24 17.14
C GLY A 46 9.87 -7.44 16.37
N PRO A 47 10.84 -8.09 15.74
CA PRO A 47 11.96 -7.41 15.07
C PRO A 47 11.62 -6.77 13.75
N TYR A 48 10.35 -6.80 13.33
CA TYR A 48 9.93 -6.39 11.99
C TYR A 48 9.84 -4.88 11.82
N PHE A 49 9.36 -4.17 12.85
CA PHE A 49 9.07 -2.75 12.77
C PHE A 49 9.96 -1.95 13.73
N ASP A 50 10.43 -0.78 13.30
CA ASP A 50 11.14 0.16 14.18
C ASP A 50 10.17 0.88 15.12
N ASP A 51 8.91 1.06 14.69
CA ASP A 51 7.84 1.61 15.54
C ASP A 51 6.48 1.04 15.09
N VAL A 52 5.57 0.90 16.06
CA VAL A 52 4.17 0.50 15.84
C VAL A 52 3.28 1.55 16.49
N ILE A 53 2.51 2.26 15.67
CA ILE A 53 1.74 3.42 16.10
C ILE A 53 0.26 3.19 15.80
N LEU A 54 -0.58 3.33 16.82
CA LEU A 54 -2.02 3.28 16.63
C LEU A 54 -2.50 4.54 15.90
N ALA A 55 -3.25 4.38 14.82
CA ALA A 55 -3.81 5.48 14.05
C ALA A 55 -4.62 6.45 14.94
N LYS A 56 -5.35 5.93 15.92
CA LYS A 56 -6.14 6.74 16.87
C LYS A 56 -5.30 7.70 17.72
N ASP A 57 -4.04 7.33 18.03
CA ASP A 57 -3.19 8.12 18.94
C ASP A 57 -2.58 9.35 18.25
N VAL A 58 -2.60 9.36 16.92
CA VAL A 58 -2.08 10.45 16.08
C VAL A 58 -3.18 11.17 15.29
N TRP A 59 -4.44 10.81 15.53
CA TRP A 59 -5.58 11.33 14.79
C TRP A 59 -6.06 12.69 15.35
N PRO A 60 -6.30 13.69 14.49
CA PRO A 60 -6.85 14.96 14.94
C PRO A 60 -8.35 14.81 15.23
N GLY A 61 -8.74 14.79 16.49
CA GLY A 61 -10.13 14.75 16.91
C GLY A 61 -10.66 13.37 17.28
N ASN A 62 -11.95 13.14 17.08
CA ASN A 62 -12.62 11.91 17.54
C ASN A 62 -12.44 10.77 16.54
N PHE A 63 -11.48 9.90 16.79
CA PHE A 63 -11.19 8.75 15.93
C PHE A 63 -12.33 7.72 15.88
N ASP A 64 -12.99 7.44 17.01
CA ASP A 64 -14.12 6.48 17.03
C ASP A 64 -15.24 6.93 16.07
N ARG A 65 -15.54 8.23 16.05
CA ARG A 65 -16.54 8.80 15.13
C ARG A 65 -16.08 8.74 13.68
N PHE A 66 -14.81 9.00 13.42
CA PHE A 66 -14.24 8.92 12.08
C PHE A 66 -14.28 7.49 11.54
N ILE A 67 -13.74 6.53 12.30
CA ILE A 67 -13.57 5.15 11.85
C ILE A 67 -14.90 4.41 11.70
N PHE A 68 -15.93 4.83 12.45
CA PHE A 68 -17.25 4.19 12.43
C PHE A 68 -17.89 4.14 11.05
N LYS A 69 -17.62 5.12 10.18
CA LYS A 69 -18.20 5.20 8.83
C LYS A 69 -17.47 4.38 7.76
N HIS A 70 -16.41 3.66 8.13
CA HIS A 70 -15.56 2.92 7.18
C HIS A 70 -15.72 1.40 7.34
N SER A 71 -15.66 0.68 6.22
CA SER A 71 -15.37 -0.75 6.22
C SER A 71 -13.91 -0.99 6.63
N ILE A 72 -13.51 -2.25 6.86
CA ILE A 72 -12.14 -2.57 7.27
C ILE A 72 -11.09 -2.13 6.24
N VAL A 73 -11.39 -2.28 4.94
CA VAL A 73 -10.48 -1.86 3.85
C VAL A 73 -10.41 -0.34 3.78
N GLU A 74 -11.54 0.33 3.78
CA GLU A 74 -11.60 1.80 3.79
C GLU A 74 -10.91 2.39 5.01
N ALA A 75 -11.02 1.75 6.17
CA ALA A 75 -10.39 2.17 7.42
C ALA A 75 -8.87 2.17 7.35
N SER A 76 -8.27 1.10 6.80
CA SER A 76 -6.80 0.99 6.65
C SER A 76 -6.23 2.00 5.65
N THR A 77 -7.03 2.41 4.65
CA THR A 77 -6.62 3.39 3.63
C THR A 77 -6.90 4.84 4.06
N ALA A 78 -8.00 5.08 4.79
CA ALA A 78 -8.43 6.43 5.18
C ALA A 78 -7.44 7.16 6.11
N VAL A 79 -6.62 6.44 6.83
CA VAL A 79 -5.65 7.01 7.78
C VAL A 79 -4.34 7.46 7.12
N LYS A 80 -4.06 7.02 5.87
CA LYS A 80 -2.76 7.22 5.20
C LYS A 80 -2.33 8.69 5.17
N GLY A 81 -3.20 9.61 4.73
CA GLY A 81 -2.87 11.03 4.61
C GLY A 81 -2.47 11.67 5.95
N HIS A 82 -3.25 11.45 7.00
CA HIS A 82 -2.94 11.96 8.33
C HIS A 82 -1.69 11.30 8.93
N PHE A 83 -1.45 10.03 8.63
CA PHE A 83 -0.26 9.35 9.10
C PHE A 83 1.02 9.85 8.41
N PHE A 84 0.97 10.16 7.11
CA PHE A 84 2.08 10.88 6.43
C PHE A 84 2.39 12.21 7.12
N ARG A 85 1.37 13.03 7.41
CA ARG A 85 1.55 14.30 8.15
C ARG A 85 2.28 14.08 9.46
N TYR A 86 1.81 13.13 10.25
CA TYR A 86 2.42 12.78 11.54
C TYR A 86 3.88 12.34 11.38
N LEU A 87 4.19 11.48 10.40
CA LEU A 87 5.57 11.01 10.16
C LEU A 87 6.49 12.17 9.74
N MET A 88 6.01 13.05 8.86
CA MET A 88 6.76 14.24 8.46
C MET A 88 7.02 15.19 9.65
N ASP A 89 6.08 15.31 10.57
CA ASP A 89 6.25 16.16 11.77
C ASP A 89 7.16 15.50 12.81
N ARG A 90 7.11 14.18 12.95
CA ARG A 90 7.90 13.41 13.95
C ARG A 90 9.35 13.20 13.53
N TYR A 91 9.62 12.87 12.28
CA TYR A 91 10.94 12.52 11.77
C TYR A 91 11.55 13.67 10.97
N GLN A 92 11.88 14.78 11.64
CA GLN A 92 12.29 16.03 10.99
C GLN A 92 13.62 15.94 10.23
N ASP A 93 14.49 15.01 10.60
CA ASP A 93 15.79 14.76 9.93
C ASP A 93 15.66 13.88 8.68
N GLU A 94 14.46 13.33 8.41
CA GLU A 94 14.22 12.47 7.27
C GLU A 94 13.57 13.26 6.12
N ASN A 95 14.05 13.04 4.90
CA ASN A 95 13.61 13.79 3.72
C ASN A 95 12.72 12.98 2.77
N LYS A 96 12.65 11.66 2.93
CA LYS A 96 11.92 10.75 2.04
C LYS A 96 10.97 9.88 2.85
N PHE A 97 9.71 9.91 2.45
CA PHE A 97 8.61 9.18 3.08
C PHE A 97 7.92 8.32 2.03
N ILE A 98 7.86 7.02 2.25
CA ILE A 98 7.34 6.06 1.29
C ILE A 98 6.24 5.23 1.96
N TYR A 99 5.09 5.18 1.33
CA TYR A 99 4.04 4.23 1.65
C TYR A 99 4.18 2.99 0.77
N LEU A 100 4.04 1.82 1.37
CA LEU A 100 3.93 0.54 0.68
C LEU A 100 2.75 -0.26 1.24
N ASP A 101 1.93 -0.82 0.35
CA ASP A 101 0.87 -1.74 0.75
C ASP A 101 1.47 -3.01 1.40
N PRO A 102 0.77 -3.62 2.37
CA PRO A 102 1.32 -4.73 3.15
C PRO A 102 1.61 -5.99 2.34
N ASP A 103 1.03 -6.14 1.16
CA ASP A 103 1.26 -7.26 0.23
C ASP A 103 2.33 -6.96 -0.84
N ILE A 104 3.20 -6.01 -0.57
CA ILE A 104 4.42 -5.76 -1.33
C ILE A 104 5.58 -6.57 -0.75
N TYR A 105 6.46 -7.04 -1.63
CA TYR A 105 7.75 -7.65 -1.30
C TYR A 105 8.89 -6.93 -2.02
N VAL A 106 9.85 -6.44 -1.26
CA VAL A 106 11.03 -5.71 -1.77
C VAL A 106 12.15 -6.71 -2.10
N TYR A 107 12.72 -6.59 -3.29
CA TYR A 107 13.79 -7.47 -3.80
C TYR A 107 15.16 -6.80 -3.86
N SER A 108 15.20 -5.47 -3.92
CA SER A 108 16.47 -4.71 -3.93
C SER A 108 16.26 -3.24 -3.51
N ASP A 109 17.35 -2.52 -3.25
CA ASP A 109 17.32 -1.11 -2.80
C ASP A 109 16.65 -0.19 -3.84
N PHE A 110 16.00 0.86 -3.35
CA PHE A 110 15.25 1.86 -4.11
C PHE A 110 16.14 2.99 -4.65
N LYS A 111 17.21 2.62 -5.36
CA LYS A 111 18.21 3.58 -5.82
C LYS A 111 17.60 4.70 -6.68
N GLU A 112 16.85 4.32 -7.72
CA GLU A 112 16.26 5.26 -8.67
C GLU A 112 15.18 6.14 -8.02
N LEU A 113 14.40 5.57 -7.09
CA LEU A 113 13.41 6.31 -6.32
C LEU A 113 14.07 7.33 -5.38
N ARG A 114 15.19 6.96 -4.75
CA ARG A 114 15.95 7.90 -3.90
C ARG A 114 16.44 9.10 -4.71
N GLU A 115 16.95 8.87 -5.92
CA GLU A 115 17.39 9.91 -6.85
C GLU A 115 16.20 10.76 -7.33
N GLN A 116 15.08 10.12 -7.65
CA GLN A 116 13.87 10.81 -8.11
C GLN A 116 13.31 11.74 -7.02
N LEU A 117 13.25 11.29 -5.76
CA LEU A 117 12.77 12.08 -4.62
C LEU A 117 13.71 13.22 -4.19
N GLU A 118 14.93 13.35 -4.75
CA GLU A 118 15.74 14.54 -4.61
C GLU A 118 15.22 15.70 -5.51
N ASN A 119 14.59 15.36 -6.63
CA ASN A 119 14.20 16.29 -7.66
C ASN A 119 12.69 16.52 -7.76
N SER A 120 11.90 15.56 -7.29
CA SER A 120 10.43 15.56 -7.39
C SER A 120 9.79 15.47 -6.03
N PRO A 121 8.80 16.33 -5.72
CA PRO A 121 8.11 16.31 -4.42
C PRO A 121 7.22 15.09 -4.23
N ILE A 122 6.70 14.53 -5.32
CA ILE A 122 5.73 13.43 -5.35
C ILE A 122 6.13 12.45 -6.44
N VAL A 123 6.16 11.16 -6.13
CA VAL A 123 6.46 10.09 -7.09
C VAL A 123 5.34 9.06 -7.08
N LEU A 124 4.77 8.81 -8.26
CA LEU A 124 3.60 7.95 -8.49
C LEU A 124 3.93 6.83 -9.48
N CYS A 125 3.47 5.62 -9.20
CA CYS A 125 3.53 4.52 -10.16
C CYS A 125 2.16 4.31 -10.82
N PRO A 126 2.05 4.31 -12.16
CA PRO A 126 0.80 3.98 -12.82
C PRO A 126 0.51 2.48 -12.76
N HIS A 127 -0.77 2.08 -12.75
CA HIS A 127 -1.17 0.68 -12.84
C HIS A 127 -0.70 0.02 -14.13
N LEU A 128 -0.68 0.77 -15.23
CA LEU A 128 -0.30 0.29 -16.55
C LEU A 128 0.77 1.20 -17.14
N LEU A 129 1.90 0.62 -17.55
CA LEU A 129 2.99 1.34 -18.23
C LEU A 129 2.86 1.35 -19.75
N LYS A 130 2.01 0.49 -20.30
CA LYS A 130 1.67 0.37 -21.74
C LYS A 130 0.17 0.07 -21.87
N PRO A 131 -0.44 0.30 -23.05
CA PRO A 131 -1.78 -0.16 -23.32
C PRO A 131 -1.94 -1.65 -23.01
N GLY A 132 -2.98 -1.99 -22.27
CA GLY A 132 -3.33 -3.36 -21.89
C GLY A 132 -4.45 -3.93 -22.76
N ASN A 133 -5.20 -4.89 -22.21
CA ASN A 133 -6.49 -5.22 -22.76
C ASN A 133 -7.56 -4.27 -22.23
N ILE A 134 -8.72 -4.24 -22.89
CA ILE A 134 -9.78 -3.28 -22.57
C ILE A 134 -10.29 -3.41 -21.13
N ASP A 135 -10.35 -4.62 -20.58
CA ASP A 135 -10.84 -4.83 -19.22
C ASP A 135 -9.88 -4.24 -18.17
N MET A 136 -8.57 -4.35 -18.40
CA MET A 136 -7.54 -3.74 -17.54
C MET A 136 -7.58 -2.21 -17.62
N GLU A 137 -7.74 -1.66 -18.81
CA GLU A 137 -7.84 -0.20 -19.02
C GLU A 137 -9.10 0.35 -18.35
N LEU A 138 -10.26 -0.32 -18.51
CA LEU A 138 -11.49 0.03 -17.83
C LEU A 138 -11.36 -0.09 -16.31
N SER A 139 -10.72 -1.14 -15.82
CA SER A 139 -10.44 -1.29 -14.38
C SER A 139 -9.57 -0.15 -13.87
N SER A 140 -8.48 0.20 -14.57
CA SER A 140 -7.61 1.31 -14.20
C SER A 140 -8.35 2.65 -14.19
N THR A 141 -9.21 2.93 -15.18
CA THR A 141 -10.02 4.15 -15.20
C THR A 141 -11.06 4.20 -14.08
N ALA A 142 -11.62 3.06 -13.69
CA ALA A 142 -12.62 2.98 -12.62
C ALA A 142 -12.00 3.15 -11.23
N HIS A 143 -10.88 2.46 -10.96
CA HIS A 143 -10.28 2.40 -9.64
C HIS A 143 -9.18 3.46 -9.40
N GLY A 144 -8.59 4.00 -10.45
CA GLY A 144 -7.51 4.98 -10.41
C GLY A 144 -6.38 4.63 -11.38
N VAL A 145 -5.77 5.65 -11.98
CA VAL A 145 -4.66 5.48 -12.95
C VAL A 145 -3.37 5.10 -12.25
N TYR A 146 -3.19 5.58 -10.99
CA TYR A 146 -2.02 5.31 -10.17
C TYR A 146 -2.33 4.26 -9.12
N ASN A 147 -1.38 3.36 -8.90
CA ASN A 147 -1.47 2.33 -7.87
C ASN A 147 -0.97 2.90 -6.54
N LEU A 148 -1.86 3.24 -5.64
CA LEU A 148 -1.55 3.76 -4.30
C LEU A 148 -1.17 2.67 -3.30
N GLY A 149 -0.88 1.47 -3.77
CA GLY A 149 -0.03 0.53 -3.05
C GLY A 149 1.40 1.06 -2.88
N PHE A 150 1.79 2.04 -3.70
CA PHE A 150 3.03 2.78 -3.59
C PHE A 150 2.77 4.29 -3.65
N LEU A 151 3.43 5.04 -2.77
CA LEU A 151 3.50 6.50 -2.84
C LEU A 151 4.83 6.99 -2.27
N GLY A 152 5.60 7.75 -3.07
CA GLY A 152 6.81 8.43 -2.63
C GLY A 152 6.58 9.93 -2.43
N ILE A 153 6.96 10.48 -1.26
CA ILE A 153 6.85 11.91 -0.94
C ILE A 153 8.17 12.42 -0.40
N SER A 154 8.68 13.51 -0.97
CA SER A 154 9.83 14.22 -0.41
C SER A 154 9.39 15.25 0.65
N ARG A 155 10.31 15.57 1.57
CA ARG A 155 10.12 16.69 2.50
C ARG A 155 10.29 18.00 1.76
N SER A 156 9.24 18.47 1.14
CA SER A 156 9.17 19.74 0.43
C SER A 156 7.86 20.45 0.79
N GLU A 157 7.77 21.74 0.51
CA GLU A 157 6.54 22.50 0.68
C GLU A 157 5.42 21.91 -0.19
N GLU A 158 5.74 21.53 -1.42
CA GLU A 158 4.78 20.95 -2.37
C GLU A 158 4.33 19.54 -1.96
N GLY A 159 5.26 18.68 -1.52
CA GLY A 159 4.90 17.37 -0.96
C GLY A 159 4.00 17.49 0.26
N ARG A 160 4.26 18.47 1.16
CA ARG A 160 3.40 18.74 2.31
C ARG A 160 2.01 19.22 1.89
N LYS A 161 1.89 20.14 0.95
CA LYS A 161 0.61 20.62 0.42
C LYS A 161 -0.24 19.49 -0.17
N CYS A 162 0.40 18.61 -0.93
CA CYS A 162 -0.27 17.43 -1.50
C CYS A 162 -0.82 16.52 -0.39
N ILE A 163 0.00 16.19 0.61
CA ILE A 163 -0.42 15.34 1.73
C ILE A 163 -1.52 16.00 2.56
N ASP A 164 -1.46 17.31 2.79
CA ASP A 164 -2.51 18.05 3.50
C ASP A 164 -3.83 18.02 2.73
N TRP A 165 -3.78 18.28 1.42
CA TRP A 165 -4.94 18.15 0.55
C TRP A 165 -5.54 16.73 0.58
N TRP A 166 -4.70 15.70 0.43
CA TRP A 166 -5.14 14.32 0.41
C TRP A 166 -5.74 13.88 1.76
N ALA A 167 -5.11 14.23 2.87
CA ALA A 167 -5.62 13.94 4.21
C ALA A 167 -7.05 14.49 4.40
N ASP A 168 -7.32 15.70 3.91
CA ASP A 168 -8.66 16.31 3.97
C ASP A 168 -9.67 15.54 3.07
N ARG A 169 -9.23 15.03 1.90
CA ARG A 169 -10.10 14.21 1.02
C ARG A 169 -10.42 12.88 1.66
N LEU A 170 -9.42 12.20 2.24
CA LEU A 170 -9.62 10.93 2.93
C LEU A 170 -10.50 11.08 4.18
N TYR A 171 -10.37 12.17 4.92
CA TYR A 171 -11.23 12.46 6.06
C TYR A 171 -12.71 12.47 5.69
N LEU A 172 -13.03 13.03 4.51
CA LEU A 172 -14.41 13.23 4.04
C LEU A 172 -14.93 12.05 3.21
N PHE A 173 -14.10 11.47 2.33
CA PHE A 173 -14.56 10.64 1.22
C PHE A 173 -13.62 9.47 0.90
N CYS A 174 -13.09 8.76 1.89
CA CYS A 174 -12.33 7.52 1.66
C CYS A 174 -13.29 6.32 1.64
N TYR A 175 -14.05 6.16 0.58
CA TYR A 175 -15.03 5.10 0.41
C TYR A 175 -14.83 4.33 -0.89
N ASP A 176 -15.19 3.06 -0.90
CA ASP A 176 -15.39 2.29 -2.12
C ASP A 176 -16.75 2.64 -2.71
N ASN A 177 -16.77 3.59 -3.64
CA ASN A 177 -17.98 4.05 -4.30
C ASN A 177 -17.68 4.50 -5.75
N ILE A 178 -17.36 3.53 -6.59
CA ILE A 178 -17.01 3.75 -8.01
C ILE A 178 -18.13 4.49 -8.77
N GLN A 179 -19.39 4.26 -8.41
CA GLN A 179 -20.51 4.96 -9.06
C GLN A 179 -20.48 6.47 -8.82
N LYS A 180 -19.88 6.94 -7.74
CA LYS A 180 -19.64 8.35 -7.44
C LYS A 180 -18.24 8.84 -7.85
N GLY A 181 -17.48 8.03 -8.58
CA GLY A 181 -16.12 8.35 -8.99
C GLY A 181 -15.10 8.33 -7.84
N ILE A 182 -15.37 7.58 -6.77
CA ILE A 182 -14.51 7.45 -5.59
C ILE A 182 -14.09 5.99 -5.45
N PHE A 183 -12.81 5.77 -5.25
CA PHE A 183 -12.29 4.46 -4.87
C PHE A 183 -11.21 4.64 -3.80
N THR A 184 -11.63 4.46 -2.56
CA THR A 184 -10.83 4.59 -1.33
C THR A 184 -9.91 5.83 -1.33
N ASP A 185 -8.64 5.64 -1.08
CA ASP A 185 -7.59 6.65 -1.06
C ASP A 185 -7.02 6.93 -2.46
N GLN A 186 -7.10 5.95 -3.36
CA GLN A 186 -6.37 5.87 -4.62
C GLN A 186 -6.92 6.79 -5.70
N LYS A 187 -8.23 6.81 -5.93
CA LYS A 187 -8.85 7.57 -7.03
C LYS A 187 -8.60 9.08 -6.96
N TRP A 188 -8.34 9.62 -5.79
CA TRP A 188 -7.98 11.02 -5.59
C TRP A 188 -6.67 11.40 -6.29
N PHE A 189 -5.74 10.45 -6.43
CA PHE A 189 -4.43 10.70 -7.04
C PHE A 189 -4.48 10.90 -8.55
N ASP A 190 -5.58 10.58 -9.23
CA ASP A 190 -5.78 10.93 -10.64
C ASP A 190 -5.73 12.46 -10.85
N LEU A 191 -6.04 13.24 -9.81
CA LEU A 191 -6.02 14.70 -9.84
C LEU A 191 -4.65 15.30 -9.47
N VAL A 192 -3.77 14.52 -8.84
CA VAL A 192 -2.51 15.04 -8.28
C VAL A 192 -1.62 15.68 -9.35
N PRO A 193 -1.38 15.10 -10.54
CA PRO A 193 -0.57 15.74 -11.56
C PRO A 193 -1.19 17.01 -12.16
N CYS A 194 -2.48 17.28 -11.92
CA CYS A 194 -3.13 18.51 -12.30
C CYS A 194 -2.96 19.63 -11.27
N PHE A 195 -2.74 19.27 -9.99
CA PHE A 195 -2.73 20.22 -8.88
C PHE A 195 -1.34 20.47 -8.31
N PHE A 196 -0.46 19.48 -8.42
CA PHE A 196 0.86 19.46 -7.78
C PHE A 196 1.93 19.02 -8.75
N ASP A 197 3.17 19.38 -8.46
CA ASP A 197 4.34 18.86 -9.18
C ASP A 197 4.57 17.40 -8.78
N ALA A 198 4.31 16.49 -9.70
CA ALA A 198 4.37 15.05 -9.47
C ALA A 198 5.03 14.32 -10.65
N GLU A 199 5.97 13.44 -10.33
CA GLU A 199 6.59 12.55 -11.29
C GLU A 199 5.78 11.28 -11.47
N VAL A 200 5.42 10.99 -12.71
CA VAL A 200 4.85 9.70 -13.12
C VAL A 200 5.99 8.74 -13.44
N PHE A 201 6.36 7.95 -12.47
CA PHE A 201 7.56 7.12 -12.49
C PHE A 201 7.33 5.83 -13.30
N LYS A 202 7.86 5.80 -14.52
CA LYS A 202 7.66 4.70 -15.49
C LYS A 202 8.80 3.69 -15.48
N HIS A 203 9.24 3.29 -14.31
CA HIS A 203 10.29 2.28 -14.15
C HIS A 203 9.66 0.90 -13.93
N HIS A 204 9.91 -0.07 -14.81
CA HIS A 204 9.21 -1.37 -14.82
C HIS A 204 9.48 -2.22 -13.57
N GLY A 205 10.59 -2.01 -12.88
CA GLY A 205 10.94 -2.75 -11.66
C GLY A 205 10.27 -2.25 -10.38
N TYR A 206 9.54 -1.13 -10.43
CA TYR A 206 8.76 -0.60 -9.32
C TYR A 206 7.28 -0.93 -9.49
N ASP A 207 6.63 -1.27 -8.40
CA ASP A 207 5.20 -1.55 -8.32
C ASP A 207 4.71 -2.59 -9.36
N PHE A 208 5.61 -3.54 -9.68
CA PHE A 208 5.26 -4.63 -10.58
C PHE A 208 4.17 -5.49 -9.94
N ALA A 209 3.10 -5.74 -10.67
CA ALA A 209 1.94 -6.45 -10.14
C ALA A 209 1.51 -7.60 -11.09
N PRO A 210 0.69 -8.56 -10.62
CA PRO A 210 0.29 -9.71 -11.44
C PRO A 210 -0.33 -9.34 -12.80
N TRP A 211 -1.07 -8.24 -12.89
CA TRP A 211 -1.64 -7.77 -14.16
C TRP A 211 -0.59 -7.28 -15.16
N SER A 212 0.61 -6.90 -14.72
CA SER A 212 1.71 -6.51 -15.61
C SER A 212 2.27 -7.69 -16.42
N LEU A 213 1.98 -8.94 -16.01
CA LEU A 213 2.40 -10.16 -16.72
C LEU A 213 1.88 -10.25 -18.15
N LEU A 214 0.76 -9.56 -18.47
CA LEU A 214 0.25 -9.54 -19.84
C LEU A 214 1.24 -8.89 -20.82
N ASN A 215 1.94 -7.85 -20.38
CA ASN A 215 2.68 -6.94 -21.26
C ASN A 215 4.17 -6.79 -20.93
N CYS A 216 4.65 -7.39 -19.84
CA CYS A 216 6.03 -7.25 -19.38
C CYS A 216 6.74 -8.60 -19.31
N ASN A 217 7.97 -8.63 -19.83
CA ASN A 217 8.85 -9.77 -19.72
C ASN A 217 9.67 -9.70 -18.43
N ILE A 218 9.79 -10.85 -17.74
CA ILE A 218 10.64 -11.00 -16.56
C ILE A 218 11.81 -11.89 -16.92
N GLU A 219 13.01 -11.41 -16.68
CA GLU A 219 14.24 -12.15 -16.87
C GLU A 219 14.94 -12.38 -15.54
N LYS A 220 15.50 -13.57 -15.35
CA LYS A 220 16.44 -13.88 -14.27
C LYS A 220 17.84 -13.93 -14.85
N LYS A 221 18.76 -13.10 -14.32
CA LYS A 221 20.17 -13.09 -14.67
C LYS A 221 20.99 -13.33 -13.40
N GLU A 222 21.66 -14.46 -13.33
CA GLU A 222 22.34 -14.93 -12.13
C GLU A 222 21.37 -15.02 -10.93
N SER A 223 21.51 -14.15 -9.94
CA SER A 223 20.65 -14.07 -8.75
C SER A 223 19.67 -12.88 -8.76
N ALA A 224 19.68 -12.05 -9.81
CA ALA A 224 18.87 -10.85 -9.91
C ALA A 224 17.74 -11.00 -10.94
N TYR A 225 16.64 -10.28 -10.72
CA TYR A 225 15.49 -10.25 -11.62
C TYR A 225 15.38 -8.89 -12.30
N TYR A 226 14.93 -8.91 -13.54
CA TYR A 226 14.76 -7.70 -14.37
C TYR A 226 13.39 -7.72 -15.04
N ILE A 227 12.75 -6.56 -15.13
CA ILE A 227 11.48 -6.37 -15.83
C ILE A 227 11.73 -5.45 -17.01
N GLU A 228 11.56 -5.92 -18.25
CA GLU A 228 11.84 -5.15 -19.47
C GLU A 228 13.27 -4.55 -19.49
N GLY A 229 14.22 -5.20 -18.81
CA GLY A 229 15.60 -4.74 -18.66
C GLY A 229 15.89 -3.87 -17.44
N ASP A 230 14.87 -3.35 -16.76
CA ASP A 230 15.01 -2.61 -15.50
C ASP A 230 15.17 -3.58 -14.31
N PRO A 231 16.05 -3.31 -13.34
CA PRO A 231 16.19 -4.16 -12.16
C PRO A 231 14.90 -4.17 -11.33
N LEU A 232 14.46 -5.36 -10.92
CA LEU A 232 13.29 -5.51 -10.05
C LEU A 232 13.57 -4.94 -8.66
N ARG A 233 12.72 -4.01 -8.23
CA ARG A 233 12.77 -3.38 -6.92
C ARG A 233 11.74 -3.96 -5.97
N PHE A 234 10.48 -4.01 -6.38
CA PHE A 234 9.45 -4.68 -5.61
C PHE A 234 8.28 -5.17 -6.47
N ILE A 235 7.61 -6.20 -5.96
CA ILE A 235 6.36 -6.73 -6.51
C ILE A 235 5.24 -6.43 -5.52
N HIS A 236 4.13 -5.92 -6.03
CA HIS A 236 2.86 -5.80 -5.33
C HIS A 236 2.02 -7.05 -5.62
N PHE A 237 2.00 -8.02 -4.71
CA PHE A 237 1.28 -9.28 -4.82
C PHE A 237 -0.23 -9.12 -4.57
N SER A 238 -0.82 -8.08 -5.17
CA SER A 238 -2.24 -7.81 -5.06
C SER A 238 -3.07 -9.01 -5.52
N GLY A 239 -4.08 -9.38 -4.72
CA GLY A 239 -4.97 -10.48 -5.04
C GLY A 239 -4.36 -11.87 -4.87
N LEU A 240 -3.41 -12.02 -3.94
CA LEU A 240 -2.88 -13.34 -3.54
C LEU A 240 -4.02 -14.31 -3.20
N GLY A 241 -3.99 -15.50 -3.77
CA GLY A 241 -5.01 -16.53 -3.59
C GLY A 241 -6.18 -16.47 -4.59
N TYR A 242 -6.20 -15.48 -5.48
CA TYR A 242 -7.28 -15.35 -6.46
C TYR A 242 -6.83 -14.70 -7.78
N SER A 243 -6.71 -13.37 -7.86
CA SER A 243 -6.42 -12.68 -9.13
C SER A 243 -4.97 -12.87 -9.58
N ALA A 244 -4.03 -13.00 -8.67
CA ALA A 244 -2.65 -13.26 -9.01
C ALA A 244 -2.47 -14.62 -9.69
N GLU A 245 -3.09 -15.67 -9.16
CA GLU A 245 -3.07 -17.01 -9.76
C GLU A 245 -3.81 -17.05 -11.09
N LYS A 246 -4.91 -16.28 -11.20
CA LYS A 246 -5.61 -16.14 -12.48
C LYS A 246 -4.71 -15.51 -13.54
N CYS A 247 -4.01 -14.42 -13.24
CA CYS A 247 -3.06 -13.78 -14.14
C CYS A 247 -1.94 -14.75 -14.56
N MET A 248 -1.37 -15.50 -13.61
CA MET A 248 -0.35 -16.50 -13.91
C MET A 248 -0.86 -17.61 -14.84
N LYS A 249 -2.08 -18.08 -14.60
CA LYS A 249 -2.71 -19.12 -15.43
C LYS A 249 -3.02 -18.64 -16.84
N ASP A 250 -3.53 -17.41 -16.95
CA ASP A 250 -4.04 -16.90 -18.21
C ASP A 250 -2.91 -16.39 -19.13
N TRP A 251 -1.80 -15.90 -18.55
CA TRP A 251 -0.78 -15.17 -19.32
C TRP A 251 0.63 -15.76 -19.28
N LEU A 252 0.92 -16.68 -18.36
CA LEU A 252 2.23 -17.32 -18.34
C LEU A 252 2.22 -18.67 -19.06
N PRO A 253 3.33 -19.05 -19.71
CA PRO A 253 3.47 -20.35 -20.32
C PRO A 253 3.43 -21.47 -19.26
N GLU A 254 3.09 -22.68 -19.69
CA GLU A 254 3.27 -23.87 -18.87
C GLU A 254 4.77 -24.08 -18.54
N GLY A 255 5.03 -24.65 -17.34
CA GLY A 255 6.39 -24.90 -16.88
C GLY A 255 6.98 -23.79 -16.00
N GLU A 256 8.30 -23.73 -15.97
CA GLU A 256 9.06 -22.80 -15.14
C GLU A 256 8.98 -21.37 -15.71
N HIS A 257 8.83 -20.41 -14.81
CA HIS A 257 8.82 -18.99 -15.15
C HIS A 257 9.32 -18.16 -13.95
N PRO A 258 10.14 -17.12 -14.15
CA PRO A 258 10.69 -16.32 -13.03
C PRO A 258 9.63 -15.78 -12.07
N PHE A 259 8.48 -15.33 -12.56
CA PHE A 259 7.40 -14.87 -11.69
C PHE A 259 6.80 -16.00 -10.83
N LYS A 260 6.69 -17.21 -11.35
CA LYS A 260 6.19 -18.35 -10.54
C LYS A 260 7.15 -18.68 -9.39
N GLU A 261 8.46 -18.56 -9.64
CA GLU A 261 9.48 -18.70 -8.59
C GLU A 261 9.32 -17.60 -7.51
N LEU A 262 9.24 -16.33 -7.92
CA LEU A 262 9.05 -15.19 -7.02
C LEU A 262 7.76 -15.31 -6.22
N TYR A 263 6.67 -15.73 -6.86
CA TYR A 263 5.38 -15.97 -6.21
C TYR A 263 5.46 -17.08 -5.17
N ALA A 264 6.10 -18.20 -5.48
CA ALA A 264 6.27 -19.32 -4.56
C ALA A 264 7.13 -18.93 -3.34
N GLN A 265 8.20 -18.17 -3.56
CA GLN A 265 9.05 -17.64 -2.48
C GLN A 265 8.25 -16.67 -1.59
N TYR A 266 7.52 -15.72 -2.18
CA TYR A 266 6.66 -14.81 -1.43
C TYR A 266 5.64 -15.57 -0.58
N LYS A 267 4.94 -16.54 -1.17
CA LYS A 267 3.92 -17.34 -0.48
C LYS A 267 4.51 -18.11 0.70
N LEU A 268 5.70 -18.70 0.55
CA LEU A 268 6.37 -19.41 1.63
C LEU A 268 6.66 -18.49 2.83
N ILE A 269 7.19 -17.29 2.58
CA ILE A 269 7.52 -16.31 3.62
C ILE A 269 6.24 -15.76 4.26
N HIS A 270 5.24 -15.45 3.43
CA HIS A 270 3.93 -14.98 3.87
C HIS A 270 3.26 -15.99 4.83
N ASP A 271 3.22 -17.28 4.46
CA ASP A 271 2.61 -18.33 5.27
C ASP A 271 3.40 -18.56 6.59
N ALA A 272 4.72 -18.45 6.54
CA ALA A 272 5.56 -18.51 7.74
C ALA A 272 5.30 -17.34 8.72
N ASN A 273 5.02 -16.16 8.20
CA ASN A 273 4.68 -14.96 9.00
C ASN A 273 3.26 -14.99 9.58
N ASP A 274 2.41 -15.93 9.18
CA ASP A 274 1.07 -16.20 9.78
C ASP A 274 1.05 -17.44 10.68
N SER A 275 2.21 -17.94 11.09
CA SER A 275 2.33 -19.15 11.93
C SER A 275 1.59 -19.07 13.27
N ASP A 276 1.37 -17.87 13.80
CA ASP A 276 0.57 -17.58 15.00
C ASP A 276 -0.92 -17.33 14.70
N SER A 277 -1.34 -17.49 13.43
CA SER A 277 -2.71 -17.27 12.98
C SER A 277 -3.25 -15.85 13.24
N ILE A 278 -2.36 -14.85 13.26
CA ILE A 278 -2.72 -13.43 13.50
C ILE A 278 -3.72 -12.91 12.44
N SER A 279 -3.69 -13.48 11.22
CA SER A 279 -4.65 -13.19 10.17
C SER A 279 -6.12 -13.40 10.56
N LYS A 280 -6.36 -14.22 11.56
CA LYS A 280 -7.72 -14.51 12.10
C LYS A 280 -8.18 -13.52 13.17
N THR A 281 -7.36 -12.56 13.54
CA THR A 281 -7.72 -11.54 14.55
C THR A 281 -8.83 -10.67 14.01
N PRO A 282 -9.99 -10.60 14.71
CA PRO A 282 -11.07 -9.73 14.29
C PRO A 282 -10.67 -8.25 14.42
N TRP A 283 -11.08 -7.44 13.46
CA TRP A 283 -10.89 -6.00 13.56
C TRP A 283 -11.63 -5.43 14.77
N SER A 284 -10.93 -4.70 15.65
CA SER A 284 -11.49 -4.21 16.92
C SER A 284 -12.61 -3.17 16.73
N TYR A 285 -12.65 -2.46 15.58
CA TYR A 285 -13.72 -1.53 15.23
C TYR A 285 -14.87 -2.17 14.44
N ALA A 286 -14.82 -3.49 14.21
CA ALA A 286 -15.96 -4.22 13.65
C ALA A 286 -17.16 -4.31 14.61
N ARG A 287 -16.93 -4.00 15.90
CA ARG A 287 -17.93 -4.15 16.96
C ARG A 287 -18.13 -2.85 17.74
N TYR A 288 -19.35 -2.68 18.24
CA TYR A 288 -19.62 -1.69 19.29
C TYR A 288 -18.82 -2.03 20.55
N ARG A 289 -18.71 -1.06 21.46
CA ARG A 289 -18.10 -1.31 22.78
C ARG A 289 -18.88 -2.32 23.64
N SER A 290 -20.17 -2.50 23.36
CA SER A 290 -21.03 -3.55 23.94
C SER A 290 -20.70 -4.97 23.43
N GLY A 291 -19.95 -5.11 22.33
CA GLY A 291 -19.53 -6.39 21.75
C GLY A 291 -20.32 -6.84 20.53
N GLU A 292 -21.43 -6.19 20.19
CA GLU A 292 -22.25 -6.50 19.01
C GLU A 292 -21.54 -6.07 17.72
N LEU A 293 -21.73 -6.84 16.63
CA LEU A 293 -21.22 -6.47 15.31
C LEU A 293 -21.92 -5.19 14.80
N ILE A 294 -21.15 -4.35 14.15
CA ILE A 294 -21.67 -3.17 13.44
C ILE A 294 -21.98 -3.59 12.01
N ASP A 295 -23.25 -3.45 11.63
CA ASP A 295 -23.70 -3.73 10.27
C ASP A 295 -23.15 -2.67 9.29
N ASP A 296 -22.76 -3.12 8.10
CA ASP A 296 -22.23 -2.23 7.07
C ASP A 296 -23.27 -1.22 6.57
N GLU A 297 -24.56 -1.56 6.55
CA GLU A 297 -25.63 -0.64 6.20
C GLU A 297 -25.72 0.51 7.21
N ILE A 298 -25.47 0.25 8.49
CA ILE A 298 -25.42 1.30 9.54
C ILE A 298 -24.24 2.22 9.29
N ARG A 299 -23.07 1.68 8.91
CA ARG A 299 -21.89 2.49 8.53
C ARG A 299 -22.20 3.39 7.35
N ILE A 300 -22.81 2.83 6.30
CA ILE A 300 -23.19 3.57 5.09
C ILE A 300 -24.22 4.65 5.42
N GLY A 301 -25.23 4.34 6.21
CA GLY A 301 -26.25 5.31 6.65
C GLY A 301 -25.63 6.45 7.48
N TYR A 302 -24.61 6.19 8.27
CA TYR A 302 -23.90 7.19 9.07
C TYR A 302 -23.06 8.16 8.22
N ARG A 303 -22.62 7.77 7.00
CA ARG A 303 -21.88 8.65 6.07
C ARG A 303 -22.72 9.83 5.57
N SER A 304 -24.03 9.66 5.55
CA SER A 304 -24.98 10.64 4.99
C SER A 304 -25.44 11.68 6.01
N ASN A 305 -25.04 11.53 7.28
CA ASN A 305 -25.34 12.43 8.39
C ASN A 305 -24.06 13.17 8.86
#